data_70033cb18826f7342b3d265ed0d9057d
#
_entry.id   70033cb18826f7342b3d265ed0d9057d
#
_cell.length_a   1.000
_cell.length_b   1.000
_cell.length_c   1.000
_cell.angle_alpha   90.00
_cell.angle_beta   90.00
_cell.angle_gamma   90.00
#
_symmetry.space_group_name_H-M   'P 1'
#
loop_
_entity.id
_entity.type
_entity.pdbx_description
1 polymer ?
#
loop_
_entity_poly.entity_id
_entity_poly.type
_entity_poly.pdbx_seq_one_letter_code
_entity_poly.pdbx_strand_id
1 'polypeptide(L)'
;MAALKILLPYNFRTLDQKALAFANSTFGHLDEVEITLFHAYTPLPEIEADSTSVMGKLKGDLGYLSQKIIQQEAELKAVEEKLLQTGFAQNRLQTIFKPRKKDVAAEIIELVTNDNFNVVIINHKSGKASRFFTGSVFSKVVSALKDTTVCIVS
;
A
#
# COMPACT_ATOMS: atom_id res chain seq x y z
N MET A 1 5.28 -1.79 -27.06
CA MET A 1 5.32 -2.81 -25.99
C MET A 1 4.55 -2.34 -24.79
N ALA A 2 3.89 -3.25 -24.09
CA ALA A 2 3.19 -2.89 -22.85
C ALA A 2 4.21 -2.51 -21.78
N ALA A 3 3.92 -1.46 -21.03
CA ALA A 3 4.74 -1.02 -19.92
C ALA A 3 4.79 -2.09 -18.82
N LEU A 4 5.92 -2.20 -18.14
CA LEU A 4 6.05 -3.05 -16.96
C LEU A 4 5.31 -2.37 -15.80
N LYS A 5 4.27 -2.99 -15.30
CA LYS A 5 3.43 -2.45 -14.24
C LYS A 5 3.88 -2.98 -12.87
N ILE A 6 4.28 -2.08 -12.00
CA ILE A 6 4.77 -2.39 -10.66
C ILE A 6 3.79 -1.86 -9.63
N LEU A 7 3.37 -2.73 -8.72
CA LEU A 7 2.58 -2.35 -7.55
C LEU A 7 3.50 -2.26 -6.34
N LEU A 8 3.43 -1.13 -5.63
CA LEU A 8 4.17 -0.91 -4.40
C LEU A 8 3.19 -0.57 -3.27
N PRO A 9 2.77 -1.57 -2.49
CA PRO A 9 1.98 -1.32 -1.29
C PRO A 9 2.78 -0.51 -0.28
N TYR A 10 2.17 0.55 0.24
CA TYR A 10 2.82 1.49 1.16
C TYR A 10 2.02 1.59 2.46
N ASN A 11 2.66 1.34 3.58
CA ASN A 11 2.02 1.31 4.91
C ASN A 11 2.65 2.30 5.90
N PHE A 12 3.38 3.29 5.42
CA PHE A 12 3.99 4.36 6.23
C PHE A 12 4.98 3.83 7.28
N ARG A 13 5.73 2.78 6.93
CA ARG A 13 6.75 2.16 7.78
C ARG A 13 8.15 2.42 7.21
N THR A 14 9.14 2.27 8.06
CA THR A 14 10.55 2.46 7.67
C THR A 14 10.97 1.54 6.52
N LEU A 15 10.48 0.29 6.51
CA LEU A 15 10.79 -0.66 5.44
C LEU A 15 10.20 -0.23 4.08
N ASP A 16 9.12 0.54 4.08
CA ASP A 16 8.55 1.07 2.85
C ASP A 16 9.50 2.07 2.18
N GLN A 17 10.30 2.80 2.96
CA GLN A 17 11.33 3.69 2.42
C GLN A 17 12.42 2.90 1.68
N LYS A 18 12.79 1.73 2.20
CA LYS A 18 13.73 0.83 1.52
C LYS A 18 13.13 0.29 0.21
N ALA A 19 11.85 -0.06 0.21
CA ALA A 19 11.15 -0.52 -0.98
C ALA A 19 11.09 0.58 -2.04
N LEU A 20 10.81 1.82 -1.65
CA LEU A 20 10.84 2.97 -2.55
C LEU A 20 12.23 3.21 -3.14
N ALA A 21 13.26 3.16 -2.32
CA ALA A 21 14.64 3.32 -2.77
C ALA A 21 15.04 2.22 -3.75
N PHE A 22 14.66 0.98 -3.48
CA PHE A 22 14.87 -0.14 -4.38
C PHE A 22 14.16 0.07 -5.73
N ALA A 23 12.88 0.45 -5.68
CA ALA A 23 12.11 0.71 -6.89
C ALA A 23 12.72 1.83 -7.73
N ASN A 24 13.13 2.92 -7.09
CA ASN A 24 13.74 4.05 -7.76
C ASN A 24 15.09 3.69 -8.39
N SER A 25 15.97 3.02 -7.64
CA SER A 25 17.30 2.67 -8.15
C SER A 25 17.26 1.59 -9.23
N THR A 26 16.30 0.69 -9.16
CA THR A 26 16.20 -0.45 -10.09
C THR A 26 15.41 -0.10 -11.35
N PHE A 27 14.31 0.63 -11.21
CA PHE A 27 13.36 0.87 -12.29
C PHE A 27 13.22 2.34 -12.70
N GLY A 28 13.74 3.27 -11.90
CA GLY A 28 13.51 4.69 -12.11
C GLY A 28 14.05 5.25 -13.43
N HIS A 29 15.09 4.64 -13.96
CA HIS A 29 15.71 5.04 -15.22
C HIS A 29 15.13 4.34 -16.46
N LEU A 30 14.16 3.46 -16.28
CA LEU A 30 13.52 2.73 -17.36
C LEU A 30 12.27 3.46 -17.83
N ASP A 31 12.19 3.79 -19.11
CA ASP A 31 11.09 4.58 -19.65
C ASP A 31 9.76 3.81 -19.74
N GLU A 32 9.82 2.50 -19.83
CA GLU A 32 8.63 1.64 -19.98
C GLU A 32 8.18 0.99 -18.67
N VAL A 33 8.34 1.69 -17.56
CA VAL A 33 7.92 1.20 -16.24
C VAL A 33 6.89 2.13 -15.64
N GLU A 34 5.79 1.58 -15.20
CA GLU A 34 4.74 2.28 -14.45
C GLU A 34 4.74 1.80 -13.02
N ILE A 35 4.74 2.71 -12.06
CA ILE A 35 4.65 2.40 -10.63
C ILE A 35 3.32 2.89 -10.08
N THR A 36 2.64 2.03 -9.36
CA THR A 36 1.44 2.36 -8.60
C THR A 36 1.72 2.22 -7.12
N LEU A 37 1.65 3.33 -6.39
CA LEU A 37 1.65 3.34 -4.93
C LEU A 37 0.25 2.97 -4.45
N PHE A 38 0.16 2.05 -3.51
CA PHE A 38 -1.12 1.54 -3.04
C PHE A 38 -1.20 1.55 -1.52
N HIS A 39 -2.26 2.13 -1.00
CA HIS A 39 -2.61 2.02 0.42
C HIS A 39 -4.11 1.77 0.58
N ALA A 40 -4.44 0.71 1.30
CA ALA A 40 -5.81 0.40 1.72
C ALA A 40 -5.95 0.81 3.18
N TYR A 41 -6.65 1.92 3.44
CA TYR A 41 -6.81 2.41 4.80
C TYR A 41 -7.95 1.70 5.52
N THR A 42 -7.87 1.67 6.86
CA THR A 42 -8.96 1.15 7.69
C THR A 42 -10.15 2.11 7.60
N PRO A 43 -11.31 1.66 7.11
CA PRO A 43 -12.46 2.55 6.96
C PRO A 43 -13.03 2.97 8.31
N LEU A 44 -13.75 4.09 8.30
CA LEU A 44 -14.49 4.53 9.48
C LEU A 44 -15.59 3.52 9.78
N PRO A 45 -15.79 3.15 11.06
CA PRO A 45 -16.88 2.26 11.44
C PRO A 45 -18.24 2.94 11.20
N GLU A 46 -19.20 2.18 10.70
CA GLU A 46 -20.59 2.62 10.65
C GLU A 46 -21.16 2.57 12.06
N ILE A 47 -21.70 3.68 12.53
CA ILE A 47 -22.26 3.78 13.87
C ILE A 47 -23.76 4.01 13.77
N GLU A 48 -24.53 3.01 14.22
CA GLU A 48 -25.94 3.19 14.53
C GLU A 48 -26.04 3.74 15.96
N ALA A 49 -26.61 4.94 16.08
CA ALA A 49 -26.51 5.71 17.30
C ALA A 49 -27.81 5.72 18.09
N ASP A 50 -27.90 4.90 19.14
CA ASP A 50 -29.07 4.83 20.03
C ASP A 50 -28.87 5.49 21.40
N SER A 51 -27.67 6.02 21.74
CA SER A 51 -27.47 6.72 23.02
C SER A 51 -26.54 7.90 22.92
N THR A 52 -26.94 9.02 23.54
CA THR A 52 -26.26 10.33 23.47
C THR A 52 -24.89 10.37 24.17
N SER A 53 -24.68 9.60 25.23
CA SER A 53 -23.41 9.58 25.98
C SER A 53 -22.31 8.76 25.30
N VAL A 54 -22.68 7.67 24.64
CA VAL A 54 -21.79 6.87 23.83
C VAL A 54 -21.45 7.59 22.54
N MET A 55 -22.37 8.35 21.98
CA MET A 55 -22.19 9.17 20.77
C MET A 55 -21.09 10.22 20.90
N GLY A 56 -20.97 10.90 22.04
CA GLY A 56 -19.94 11.91 22.25
C GLY A 56 -18.53 11.34 22.17
N LYS A 57 -18.32 10.17 22.80
CA LYS A 57 -17.05 9.46 22.74
C LYS A 57 -16.75 8.91 21.35
N LEU A 58 -17.75 8.33 20.70
CA LEU A 58 -17.63 7.78 19.36
C LEU A 58 -17.35 8.87 18.32
N LYS A 59 -17.94 10.05 18.44
CA LYS A 59 -17.65 11.20 17.58
C LYS A 59 -16.21 11.67 17.71
N GLY A 60 -15.65 11.65 18.93
CA GLY A 60 -14.26 11.97 19.17
C GLY A 60 -13.32 10.96 18.49
N ASP A 61 -13.62 9.68 18.66
CA ASP A 61 -12.84 8.61 18.03
C ASP A 61 -12.95 8.63 16.49
N LEU A 62 -14.12 8.94 15.96
CA LEU A 62 -14.33 9.11 14.52
C LEU A 62 -13.58 10.32 13.97
N GLY A 63 -13.56 11.43 14.70
CA GLY A 63 -12.78 12.61 14.34
C GLY A 63 -11.29 12.31 14.25
N TYR A 64 -10.76 11.56 15.21
CA TYR A 64 -9.38 11.13 15.22
C TYR A 64 -9.06 10.22 14.02
N LEU A 65 -9.90 9.21 13.77
CA LEU A 65 -9.71 8.28 12.66
C LEU A 65 -9.83 8.98 11.29
N SER A 66 -10.76 9.93 11.18
CA SER A 66 -10.92 10.73 9.97
C SER A 66 -9.67 11.57 9.68
N GLN A 67 -9.11 12.22 10.70
CA GLN A 67 -7.87 12.98 10.57
C GLN A 67 -6.70 12.08 10.19
N LYS A 68 -6.63 10.88 10.75
CA LYS A 68 -5.59 9.91 10.41
C LYS A 68 -5.65 9.53 8.94
N ILE A 69 -6.84 9.30 8.41
CA ILE A 69 -7.03 8.98 6.98
C ILE A 69 -6.55 10.15 6.12
N ILE A 70 -6.94 11.38 6.45
CA ILE A 70 -6.51 12.58 5.72
C ILE A 70 -4.98 12.73 5.76
N GLN A 71 -4.38 12.50 6.91
CA GLN A 71 -2.94 12.57 7.08
C GLN A 71 -2.21 11.50 6.23
N GLN A 72 -2.71 10.28 6.23
CA GLN A 72 -2.14 9.19 5.43
C GLN A 72 -2.23 9.48 3.93
N GLU A 73 -3.34 10.04 3.48
CA GLU A 73 -3.50 10.45 2.08
C GLU A 73 -2.49 11.54 1.70
N ALA A 74 -2.30 12.53 2.56
CA ALA A 74 -1.32 13.59 2.36
C ALA A 74 0.11 13.06 2.35
N GLU A 75 0.43 12.12 3.24
CA GLU A 75 1.76 11.47 3.27
C GLU A 75 2.01 10.66 2.01
N LEU A 76 1.03 9.92 1.53
CA LEU A 76 1.15 9.16 0.29
C LEU A 76 1.38 10.06 -0.91
N LYS A 77 0.69 11.19 -0.95
CA LYS A 77 0.87 12.21 -1.98
C LYS A 77 2.27 12.83 -1.93
N ALA A 78 2.80 13.06 -0.73
CA ALA A 78 4.17 13.54 -0.55
C ALA A 78 5.21 12.53 -1.06
N VAL A 79 4.96 11.23 -0.88
CA VAL A 79 5.79 10.16 -1.45
C VAL A 79 5.76 10.19 -2.97
N GLU A 80 4.58 10.37 -3.55
CA GLU A 80 4.41 10.52 -5.00
C GLU A 80 5.24 11.70 -5.53
N GLU A 81 5.13 12.86 -4.91
CA GLU A 81 5.91 14.05 -5.28
C GLU A 81 7.42 13.81 -5.20
N LYS A 82 7.86 13.10 -4.17
CA LYS A 82 9.27 12.75 -4.00
C LYS A 82 9.78 11.85 -5.13
N LEU A 83 8.98 10.88 -5.56
CA LEU A 83 9.32 10.03 -6.69
C LEU A 83 9.38 10.82 -8.00
N LEU A 84 8.47 11.77 -8.20
CA LEU A 84 8.51 12.68 -9.35
C LEU A 84 9.79 13.51 -9.38
N GLN A 85 10.27 13.96 -8.23
CA GLN A 85 11.53 14.71 -8.12
C GLN A 85 12.76 13.85 -8.43
N THR A 86 12.68 12.55 -8.22
CA THR A 86 13.81 11.64 -8.45
C THR A 86 13.89 11.08 -9.88
N GLY A 87 12.98 11.47 -10.77
CA GLY A 87 13.05 11.17 -12.19
C GLY A 87 11.91 10.37 -12.79
N PHE A 88 10.93 9.92 -11.99
CA PHE A 88 9.73 9.32 -12.57
C PHE A 88 8.87 10.37 -13.25
N ALA A 89 8.45 10.10 -14.47
CA ALA A 89 7.50 10.95 -15.16
C ALA A 89 6.10 10.80 -14.54
N GLN A 90 5.34 11.89 -14.51
CA GLN A 90 4.00 11.91 -13.91
C GLN A 90 3.05 10.89 -14.55
N ASN A 91 3.18 10.65 -15.85
CA ASN A 91 2.36 9.68 -16.57
C ASN A 91 2.73 8.22 -16.28
N ARG A 92 3.84 7.97 -15.58
CA ARG A 92 4.30 6.63 -15.18
C ARG A 92 4.09 6.35 -13.70
N LEU A 93 3.48 7.27 -12.97
CA LEU A 93 3.27 7.16 -11.53
C LEU A 93 1.80 7.34 -11.21
N GLN A 94 1.23 6.38 -10.50
CA GLN A 94 -0.15 6.41 -10.03
C GLN A 94 -0.22 6.15 -8.53
N THR A 95 -1.26 6.64 -7.92
CA THR A 95 -1.53 6.42 -6.50
C THR A 95 -2.96 5.92 -6.34
N ILE A 96 -3.11 4.82 -5.62
CA ILE A 96 -4.41 4.27 -5.24
C ILE A 96 -4.52 4.33 -3.73
N PHE A 97 -5.48 5.09 -3.24
CA PHE A 97 -5.80 5.24 -1.82
C PHE A 97 -7.29 4.96 -1.64
N LYS A 98 -7.61 3.83 -1.02
CA LYS A 98 -9.00 3.39 -0.89
C LYS A 98 -9.28 2.72 0.44
N PRO A 99 -10.55 2.68 0.87
CA PRO A 99 -10.91 1.95 2.09
C PRO A 99 -10.72 0.43 1.90
N ARG A 100 -10.23 -0.19 2.95
CA ARG A 100 -10.03 -1.63 2.99
C ARG A 100 -11.36 -2.35 3.21
N LYS A 101 -11.69 -3.30 2.35
CA LYS A 101 -12.84 -4.19 2.49
C LYS A 101 -12.46 -5.56 3.04
N LYS A 102 -11.26 -5.99 2.73
CA LYS A 102 -10.68 -7.29 3.12
C LYS A 102 -9.37 -7.04 3.85
N ASP A 103 -8.63 -8.08 4.19
CA ASP A 103 -7.28 -7.87 4.71
C ASP A 103 -6.35 -7.30 3.62
N VAL A 104 -5.23 -6.72 4.05
CA VAL A 104 -4.30 -6.05 3.13
C VAL A 104 -3.78 -7.00 2.05
N ALA A 105 -3.48 -8.24 2.43
CA ALA A 105 -3.00 -9.24 1.47
C ALA A 105 -4.05 -9.52 0.39
N ALA A 106 -5.31 -9.69 0.76
CA ALA A 106 -6.41 -9.92 -0.18
C ALA A 106 -6.61 -8.72 -1.12
N GLU A 107 -6.50 -7.50 -0.59
CA GLU A 107 -6.59 -6.28 -1.40
C GLU A 107 -5.46 -6.21 -2.44
N ILE A 108 -4.24 -6.57 -2.06
CA ILE A 108 -3.08 -6.61 -2.97
C ILE A 108 -3.31 -7.67 -4.06
N ILE A 109 -3.70 -8.87 -3.67
CA ILE A 109 -3.93 -9.99 -4.59
C ILE A 109 -5.01 -9.64 -5.61
N GLU A 110 -6.11 -9.08 -5.16
CA GLU A 110 -7.21 -8.66 -6.02
C GLU A 110 -6.77 -7.59 -7.03
N LEU A 111 -6.05 -6.57 -6.56
CA LEU A 111 -5.57 -5.49 -7.40
C LEU A 111 -4.57 -6.00 -8.46
N VAL A 112 -3.61 -6.84 -8.05
CA VAL A 112 -2.62 -7.42 -8.97
C VAL A 112 -3.30 -8.24 -10.06
N THR A 113 -4.28 -9.05 -9.68
CA THR A 113 -4.99 -9.94 -10.60
C THR A 113 -5.87 -9.13 -11.56
N ASN A 114 -6.63 -8.17 -11.05
CA ASN A 114 -7.59 -7.41 -11.86
C ASN A 114 -6.91 -6.43 -12.83
N ASP A 115 -5.84 -5.80 -12.40
CA ASP A 115 -5.16 -4.76 -13.17
C ASP A 115 -3.87 -5.27 -13.87
N ASN A 116 -3.61 -6.56 -13.80
CA ASN A 116 -2.49 -7.23 -14.48
C ASN A 116 -1.12 -6.61 -14.15
N PHE A 117 -0.82 -6.46 -12.87
CA PHE A 117 0.51 -6.05 -12.46
C PHE A 117 1.54 -7.15 -12.72
N ASN A 118 2.70 -6.76 -13.22
CA ASN A 118 3.80 -7.69 -13.53
C ASN A 118 4.69 -7.94 -12.32
N VAL A 119 4.84 -6.92 -11.47
CA VAL A 119 5.74 -6.96 -10.32
C VAL A 119 5.03 -6.37 -9.11
N VAL A 120 5.21 -6.99 -7.96
CA VAL A 120 4.80 -6.46 -6.66
C VAL A 120 6.04 -6.34 -5.78
N ILE A 121 6.25 -5.16 -5.19
CA ILE A 121 7.36 -4.94 -4.26
C ILE A 121 6.78 -4.84 -2.86
N ILE A 122 7.03 -5.85 -2.04
CA ILE A 122 6.55 -5.89 -0.66
C ILE A 122 7.72 -5.89 0.31
N ASN A 123 7.49 -5.37 1.50
CA ASN A 123 8.48 -5.44 2.55
C ASN A 123 8.17 -6.59 3.51
N HIS A 124 9.20 -7.12 4.12
CA HIS A 124 9.09 -8.17 5.11
C HIS A 124 10.03 -7.87 6.27
N LYS A 125 9.46 -7.71 7.45
CA LYS A 125 10.26 -7.52 8.67
C LYS A 125 10.80 -8.86 9.11
N SER A 126 12.11 -9.05 8.98
CA SER A 126 12.79 -10.22 9.53
C SER A 126 12.88 -10.14 11.06
N GLY A 127 12.79 -11.27 11.73
CA GLY A 127 12.94 -11.36 13.18
C GLY A 127 12.16 -12.52 13.79
N LYS A 128 12.32 -12.73 15.10
CA LYS A 128 11.69 -13.83 15.83
C LYS A 128 10.17 -13.83 15.73
N ALA A 129 9.56 -12.66 15.63
CA ALA A 129 8.11 -12.51 15.51
C ALA A 129 7.56 -13.04 14.18
N SER A 130 8.35 -13.02 13.11
CA SER A 130 7.92 -13.47 11.79
C SER A 130 7.68 -14.98 11.70
N ARG A 131 8.32 -15.77 12.58
CA ARG A 131 8.18 -17.23 12.60
C ARG A 131 6.79 -17.70 13.04
N PHE A 132 6.07 -16.87 13.78
CA PHE A 132 4.77 -17.22 14.33
C PHE A 132 3.59 -16.71 13.50
N PHE A 133 3.84 -15.93 12.46
CA PHE A 133 2.78 -15.36 11.61
C PHE A 133 2.66 -16.12 10.30
N THR A 134 1.93 -17.24 10.35
CA THR A 134 1.52 -17.97 9.14
C THR A 134 0.55 -17.17 8.26
N GLY A 135 -0.01 -16.08 8.80
CA GLY A 135 -0.94 -15.19 8.12
C GLY A 135 -0.37 -13.83 7.70
N SER A 136 0.95 -13.69 7.59
CA SER A 136 1.56 -12.42 7.17
C SER A 136 1.17 -12.05 5.75
N VAL A 137 1.15 -10.75 5.45
CA VAL A 137 0.90 -10.23 4.09
C VAL A 137 1.83 -10.90 3.09
N PHE A 138 3.12 -10.97 3.43
CA PHE A 138 4.14 -11.64 2.63
C PHE A 138 3.75 -13.07 2.25
N SER A 139 3.43 -13.89 3.24
CA SER A 139 3.12 -15.32 3.02
C SER A 139 1.89 -15.51 2.14
N LYS A 140 0.84 -14.74 2.38
CA LYS A 140 -0.40 -14.81 1.59
C LYS A 140 -0.19 -14.37 0.16
N VAL A 141 0.53 -13.27 -0.06
CA VAL A 141 0.79 -12.73 -1.40
C VAL A 141 1.63 -13.71 -2.22
N VAL A 142 2.73 -14.21 -1.66
CA VAL A 142 3.60 -15.16 -2.34
C VAL A 142 2.86 -16.44 -2.71
N SER A 143 2.00 -16.93 -1.83
CA SER A 143 1.26 -18.19 -2.06
C SER A 143 0.16 -18.04 -3.11
N ALA A 144 -0.44 -16.88 -3.25
CA ALA A 144 -1.62 -16.67 -4.08
C ALA A 144 -1.30 -16.17 -5.48
N LEU A 145 -0.21 -15.41 -5.67
CA LEU A 145 0.11 -14.81 -6.96
C LEU A 145 0.78 -15.80 -7.90
N LYS A 146 0.29 -15.82 -9.12
CA LYS A 146 0.85 -16.57 -10.24
C LYS A 146 1.20 -15.59 -11.36
N ASP A 147 2.21 -15.93 -12.15
CA ASP A 147 2.64 -15.10 -13.29
C ASP A 147 2.99 -13.67 -12.91
N THR A 148 3.38 -13.46 -11.66
CA THR A 148 3.75 -12.15 -11.11
C THR A 148 5.09 -12.30 -10.38
N THR A 149 6.01 -11.39 -10.62
CA THR A 149 7.25 -11.33 -9.87
C THR A 149 7.02 -10.63 -8.55
N VAL A 150 7.40 -11.25 -7.45
CA VAL A 150 7.30 -10.65 -6.12
C VAL A 150 8.71 -10.32 -5.63
N CYS A 151 8.97 -9.03 -5.44
CA CYS A 151 10.21 -8.54 -4.84
C CYS A 151 10.00 -8.35 -3.35
N ILE A 152 10.87 -8.91 -2.54
CA ILE A 152 10.77 -8.85 -1.09
C ILE A 152 11.93 -8.02 -0.57
N VAL A 153 11.60 -6.93 0.10
CA VAL A 153 12.58 -6.03 0.72
C VAL A 153 12.56 -6.24 2.24
N SER A 154 13.70 -6.50 2.80
CA SER A 154 13.83 -6.74 4.24
C SER A 154 14.82 -5.77 4.90
#